data_d6c3a23f0eb87d85a145e0ec129b2825
#
_entry.id   d6c3a23f0eb87d85a145e0ec129b2825
#
_cell.length_a   1.000
_cell.length_b   1.000
_cell.length_c   1.000
_cell.angle_alpha   90.00
_cell.angle_beta   90.00
_cell.angle_gamma   90.00
#
_symmetry.space_group_name_H-M   'P 1'
#
loop_
_entity.id
_entity.type
_entity.pdbx_description
1 polymer ?
#
loop_
_entity_poly.entity_id
_entity_poly.type
_entity_poly.pdbx_seq_one_letter_code
_entity_poly.pdbx_strand_id
1 'polypeptide(L)'
;MAQKKPKKPARPAPAKKRAAARRPVAPKRKAASPPARKAPPAVKMTASKKPAGVVKRAAAGKPVAVPKKADPFAEKALVATFTELIRRAATAMPPDVLAALESARDREAEGSVARETLAVLLENSKLAEATSRPICQDTGMPLFEVAAPRGVSIRAIEKAAAKATEVATASGYLRPNSVDTLSGKNTGNAPGRGMPIVHVHEHARAGLRADLILKGGGCENVGAQYSLPSTELGADRDLEGVKRTVLDAVFQAQGKGCAPGILGVCMGGDRASGMAEAKRQLFRKLGDRHPEPSLAAAEEELLEKSNLLGVGPMGYGGATTLLGVKMSNLARLPASYFVSVSYMCWATRRASVEVSPSGKAVYAQ
;
A
#
# COMPACT_ATOMS: atom_id res chain seq x y z
N MET A 1 -28.90 60.58 34.36
CA MET A 1 -27.57 60.08 33.98
C MET A 1 -27.72 59.17 32.78
N ALA A 2 -27.34 59.63 31.59
CA ALA A 2 -27.53 58.93 30.31
C ALA A 2 -26.28 58.10 29.97
N GLN A 3 -26.45 56.78 29.86
CA GLN A 3 -25.36 55.84 29.46
C GLN A 3 -25.13 55.89 27.95
N LYS A 4 -23.91 56.30 27.52
CA LYS A 4 -23.45 56.27 26.14
C LYS A 4 -23.15 54.81 25.68
N LYS A 5 -23.78 54.39 24.58
CA LYS A 5 -23.48 53.11 23.89
C LYS A 5 -22.11 53.18 23.22
N PRO A 6 -21.31 52.10 23.22
CA PRO A 6 -20.02 52.05 22.54
C PRO A 6 -20.18 51.94 21.01
N LYS A 7 -19.32 52.68 20.26
CA LYS A 7 -19.26 52.70 18.79
C LYS A 7 -18.61 51.37 18.28
N LYS A 8 -19.21 50.75 17.25
CA LYS A 8 -18.64 49.64 16.49
C LYS A 8 -17.35 50.07 15.76
N PRO A 9 -16.31 49.22 15.71
CA PRO A 9 -15.13 49.52 14.90
C PRO A 9 -15.42 49.40 13.40
N ALA A 10 -14.78 50.29 12.61
CA ALA A 10 -14.92 50.36 11.15
C ALA A 10 -14.24 49.15 10.45
N ARG A 11 -14.88 48.67 9.38
CA ARG A 11 -14.33 47.62 8.50
C ARG A 11 -13.10 48.16 7.74
N PRO A 12 -12.00 47.37 7.60
CA PRO A 12 -10.88 47.75 6.74
C PRO A 12 -11.26 47.68 5.25
N ALA A 13 -10.72 48.61 4.47
CA ALA A 13 -10.93 48.76 3.02
C ALA A 13 -10.25 47.58 2.25
N PRO A 14 -10.79 47.18 1.07
CA PRO A 14 -10.23 46.10 0.29
C PRO A 14 -8.88 46.46 -0.35
N ALA A 15 -7.89 45.57 -0.22
CA ALA A 15 -6.56 45.70 -0.78
C ALA A 15 -6.61 45.69 -2.33
N LYS A 16 -5.98 46.69 -2.96
CA LYS A 16 -5.83 46.78 -4.42
C LYS A 16 -4.97 45.63 -4.94
N LYS A 17 -5.52 44.84 -5.85
CA LYS A 17 -4.80 43.79 -6.59
C LYS A 17 -3.70 44.42 -7.45
N ARG A 18 -2.43 44.11 -7.17
CA ARG A 18 -1.30 44.38 -8.05
C ARG A 18 -1.36 43.43 -9.25
N ALA A 19 -1.41 44.02 -10.47
CA ALA A 19 -1.30 43.26 -11.71
C ALA A 19 0.09 42.68 -11.83
N ALA A 20 0.16 41.36 -12.02
CA ALA A 20 1.41 40.63 -12.29
C ALA A 20 1.84 40.88 -13.74
N ALA A 21 3.02 41.45 -13.94
CA ALA A 21 3.64 41.66 -15.24
C ALA A 21 3.94 40.29 -15.90
N ARG A 22 3.41 40.10 -17.12
CA ARG A 22 3.69 38.93 -17.96
C ARG A 22 5.14 38.96 -18.42
N ARG A 23 5.94 37.94 -18.12
CA ARG A 23 7.25 37.65 -18.72
C ARG A 23 7.07 37.23 -20.18
N PRO A 24 7.93 37.67 -21.13
CA PRO A 24 7.86 37.24 -22.52
C PRO A 24 8.31 35.79 -22.66
N VAL A 25 7.55 35.01 -23.46
CA VAL A 25 7.81 33.66 -23.83
C VAL A 25 8.91 33.60 -24.88
N ALA A 26 10.01 32.86 -24.64
CA ALA A 26 11.07 32.62 -25.59
C ALA A 26 10.60 31.70 -26.75
N PRO A 27 11.11 31.91 -28.00
CA PRO A 27 10.67 31.14 -29.14
C PRO A 27 11.13 29.67 -29.08
N LYS A 28 10.21 28.75 -29.43
CA LYS A 28 10.44 27.31 -29.51
C LYS A 28 11.47 26.99 -30.60
N ARG A 29 12.64 26.46 -30.25
CA ARG A 29 13.55 25.83 -31.17
C ARG A 29 12.94 24.52 -31.70
N LYS A 30 12.81 24.39 -33.04
CA LYS A 30 12.45 23.14 -33.72
C LYS A 30 13.58 22.13 -33.52
N ALA A 31 13.25 20.98 -32.91
CA ALA A 31 14.16 19.86 -32.82
C ALA A 31 14.30 19.18 -34.23
N ALA A 32 15.51 19.04 -34.69
CA ALA A 32 15.82 18.29 -35.92
C ALA A 32 15.74 16.79 -35.62
N SER A 33 15.07 16.05 -36.52
CA SER A 33 14.98 14.59 -36.48
C SER A 33 16.31 13.94 -36.80
N PRO A 34 16.72 12.85 -36.12
CA PRO A 34 17.95 12.13 -36.46
C PRO A 34 17.78 11.32 -37.75
N PRO A 35 18.89 11.11 -38.52
CA PRO A 35 18.84 10.40 -39.80
C PRO A 35 18.58 8.90 -39.61
N ALA A 36 17.77 8.32 -40.53
CA ALA A 36 17.44 6.92 -40.59
C ALA A 36 18.68 6.02 -40.82
N ARG A 37 18.90 5.05 -39.94
CA ARG A 37 19.91 3.99 -40.13
C ARG A 37 19.43 2.99 -41.18
N LYS A 38 20.24 2.79 -42.22
CA LYS A 38 20.04 1.76 -43.26
C LYS A 38 20.25 0.36 -42.66
N ALA A 39 19.33 -0.55 -42.97
CA ALA A 39 19.42 -1.95 -42.60
C ALA A 39 20.52 -2.68 -43.42
N PRO A 40 21.21 -3.68 -42.81
CA PRO A 40 22.21 -4.48 -43.54
C PRO A 40 21.54 -5.48 -44.51
N PRO A 41 22.24 -5.90 -45.59
CA PRO A 41 21.68 -6.76 -46.62
C PRO A 41 21.51 -8.21 -46.14
N ALA A 42 20.43 -8.86 -46.60
CA ALA A 42 20.12 -10.27 -46.32
C ALA A 42 21.11 -11.22 -46.95
N VAL A 43 21.66 -12.10 -46.13
CA VAL A 43 22.54 -13.19 -46.58
C VAL A 43 21.69 -14.34 -47.14
N LYS A 44 21.84 -14.67 -48.43
CA LYS A 44 21.23 -15.84 -49.06
C LYS A 44 21.96 -17.12 -48.61
N MET A 45 21.28 -17.98 -47.90
CA MET A 45 21.77 -19.34 -47.64
C MET A 45 21.42 -20.27 -48.79
N THR A 46 22.45 -20.85 -49.40
CA THR A 46 22.35 -21.88 -50.47
C THR A 46 22.00 -23.23 -49.85
N ALA A 47 21.03 -23.92 -50.46
CA ALA A 47 20.59 -25.25 -50.04
C ALA A 47 21.64 -26.32 -50.40
N SER A 48 22.00 -27.12 -49.39
CA SER A 48 22.86 -28.32 -49.56
C SER A 48 22.00 -29.57 -49.67
N LYS A 49 22.40 -30.45 -50.59
CA LYS A 49 21.71 -31.69 -51.01
C LYS A 49 21.71 -32.78 -49.93
N LYS A 50 20.58 -33.49 -49.86
CA LYS A 50 20.38 -34.71 -49.04
C LYS A 50 21.24 -35.88 -49.51
N PRO A 51 21.70 -36.76 -48.60
CA PRO A 51 21.95 -38.19 -48.92
C PRO A 51 20.76 -39.02 -48.42
N ALA A 52 20.34 -39.98 -49.29
CA ALA A 52 19.34 -40.96 -49.02
C ALA A 52 19.92 -42.16 -48.20
N GLY A 53 19.14 -42.64 -47.21
CA GLY A 53 19.49 -43.86 -46.46
C GLY A 53 18.35 -44.16 -45.47
N VAL A 54 17.31 -44.86 -45.97
CA VAL A 54 16.18 -45.31 -45.13
C VAL A 54 16.55 -46.59 -44.43
N VAL A 55 16.68 -46.53 -43.10
CA VAL A 55 16.61 -47.72 -42.24
C VAL A 55 15.30 -47.60 -41.45
N LYS A 56 14.31 -48.41 -41.77
CA LYS A 56 13.05 -48.54 -41.02
C LYS A 56 13.36 -49.16 -39.65
N ARG A 57 13.32 -48.34 -38.60
CA ARG A 57 13.30 -48.79 -37.23
C ARG A 57 11.86 -48.96 -36.77
N ALA A 58 11.53 -50.12 -36.16
CA ALA A 58 10.24 -50.47 -35.63
C ALA A 58 9.69 -49.37 -34.68
N ALA A 59 8.38 -49.14 -34.77
CA ALA A 59 7.67 -48.16 -33.97
C ALA A 59 7.78 -48.48 -32.47
N ALA A 60 8.55 -47.72 -31.74
CA ALA A 60 8.48 -47.69 -30.29
C ALA A 60 7.12 -47.14 -29.88
N GLY A 61 6.42 -47.85 -29.01
CA GLY A 61 5.12 -47.46 -28.48
C GLY A 61 5.18 -46.02 -27.93
N LYS A 62 4.13 -45.24 -28.19
CA LYS A 62 3.98 -43.88 -27.65
C LYS A 62 4.13 -43.97 -26.11
N PRO A 63 4.99 -43.16 -25.50
CA PRO A 63 5.06 -43.11 -24.04
C PRO A 63 3.68 -42.70 -23.52
N VAL A 64 3.14 -43.50 -22.61
CA VAL A 64 1.92 -43.18 -21.86
C VAL A 64 2.21 -41.87 -21.11
N ALA A 65 1.50 -40.83 -21.49
CA ALA A 65 1.64 -39.52 -20.82
C ALA A 65 1.19 -39.68 -19.37
N VAL A 66 2.14 -39.69 -18.45
CA VAL A 66 1.86 -39.56 -17.03
C VAL A 66 1.17 -38.18 -16.86
N PRO A 67 -0.02 -38.12 -16.26
CA PRO A 67 -0.69 -36.87 -16.09
C PRO A 67 0.22 -35.88 -15.32
N LYS A 68 0.65 -34.82 -15.94
CA LYS A 68 1.43 -33.77 -15.29
C LYS A 68 0.60 -33.27 -14.11
N LYS A 69 1.11 -33.46 -12.89
CA LYS A 69 0.54 -32.88 -11.69
C LYS A 69 0.31 -31.38 -11.96
N ALA A 70 -0.90 -30.89 -11.68
CA ALA A 70 -1.22 -29.48 -11.94
C ALA A 70 -0.20 -28.58 -11.23
N ASP A 71 0.36 -27.62 -11.95
CA ASP A 71 1.30 -26.66 -11.40
C ASP A 71 0.57 -25.76 -10.38
N PRO A 72 0.93 -25.79 -9.09
CA PRO A 72 0.27 -25.01 -8.05
C PRO A 72 0.48 -23.50 -8.19
N PHE A 73 1.48 -23.11 -8.97
CA PHE A 73 1.82 -21.70 -9.24
C PHE A 73 1.32 -21.23 -10.61
N ALA A 74 0.57 -22.08 -11.33
CA ALA A 74 -0.11 -21.65 -12.55
C ALA A 74 -1.16 -20.58 -12.26
N GLU A 75 -1.36 -19.65 -13.21
CA GLU A 75 -2.32 -18.54 -13.10
C GLU A 75 -3.66 -18.98 -12.51
N LYS A 76 -4.27 -20.06 -13.04
CA LYS A 76 -5.59 -20.55 -12.60
C LYS A 76 -5.63 -20.95 -11.12
N ALA A 77 -4.57 -21.60 -10.61
CA ALA A 77 -4.47 -22.04 -9.21
C ALA A 77 -4.30 -20.82 -8.31
N LEU A 78 -3.44 -19.87 -8.70
CA LEU A 78 -3.20 -18.63 -7.96
C LEU A 78 -4.42 -17.71 -7.91
N VAL A 79 -5.28 -17.68 -8.95
CA VAL A 79 -6.53 -16.91 -8.92
C VAL A 79 -7.41 -17.34 -7.75
N ALA A 80 -7.63 -18.63 -7.55
CA ALA A 80 -8.43 -19.14 -6.44
C ALA A 80 -7.81 -18.77 -5.08
N THR A 81 -6.49 -18.96 -4.96
CA THR A 81 -5.72 -18.66 -3.74
C THR A 81 -5.79 -17.16 -3.39
N PHE A 82 -5.57 -16.29 -4.37
CA PHE A 82 -5.58 -14.84 -4.14
C PHE A 82 -6.99 -14.29 -3.92
N THR A 83 -8.03 -14.92 -4.52
CA THR A 83 -9.43 -14.55 -4.24
C THR A 83 -9.77 -14.82 -2.78
N GLU A 84 -9.39 -15.99 -2.26
CA GLU A 84 -9.60 -16.33 -0.84
C GLU A 84 -8.76 -15.44 0.08
N LEU A 85 -7.53 -15.08 -0.32
CA LEU A 85 -6.69 -14.14 0.43
C LEU A 85 -7.36 -12.76 0.53
N ILE A 86 -7.93 -12.25 -0.59
CA ILE A 86 -8.68 -10.98 -0.60
C ILE A 86 -9.92 -11.08 0.30
N ARG A 87 -10.69 -12.18 0.21
CA ARG A 87 -11.86 -12.38 1.05
C ARG A 87 -11.49 -12.27 2.53
N ARG A 88 -10.46 -13.01 2.98
CA ARG A 88 -9.99 -12.99 4.38
C ARG A 88 -9.57 -11.59 4.80
N ALA A 89 -8.73 -10.93 4.03
CA ALA A 89 -8.31 -9.57 4.35
C ALA A 89 -9.49 -8.58 4.39
N ALA A 90 -10.49 -8.74 3.53
CA ALA A 90 -11.63 -7.82 3.46
C ALA A 90 -12.63 -8.00 4.61
N THR A 91 -12.79 -9.22 5.13
CA THR A 91 -13.91 -9.58 6.03
C THR A 91 -13.50 -9.86 7.47
N ALA A 92 -12.23 -10.11 7.75
CA ALA A 92 -11.75 -10.38 9.09
C ALA A 92 -10.56 -9.47 9.45
N MET A 93 -10.53 -9.02 10.70
CA MET A 93 -9.45 -8.18 11.22
C MET A 93 -8.32 -9.07 11.75
N PRO A 94 -7.04 -8.71 11.52
CA PRO A 94 -5.92 -9.43 12.14
C PRO A 94 -6.03 -9.46 13.66
N PRO A 95 -5.73 -10.59 14.32
CA PRO A 95 -5.88 -10.74 15.77
C PRO A 95 -5.09 -9.71 16.60
N ASP A 96 -3.89 -9.33 16.14
CA ASP A 96 -3.06 -8.34 16.83
C ASP A 96 -3.67 -6.93 16.75
N VAL A 97 -4.38 -6.61 15.67
CA VAL A 97 -5.10 -5.33 15.52
C VAL A 97 -6.36 -5.33 16.37
N LEU A 98 -7.10 -6.44 16.43
CA LEU A 98 -8.26 -6.57 17.33
C LEU A 98 -7.84 -6.39 18.78
N ALA A 99 -6.81 -7.07 19.24
CA ALA A 99 -6.30 -6.94 20.61
C ALA A 99 -5.83 -5.50 20.91
N ALA A 100 -5.20 -4.83 19.93
CA ALA A 100 -4.80 -3.43 20.09
C ALA A 100 -6.01 -2.47 20.18
N LEU A 101 -7.08 -2.71 19.41
CA LEU A 101 -8.33 -1.93 19.50
C LEU A 101 -9.06 -2.17 20.82
N GLU A 102 -9.11 -3.41 21.31
CA GLU A 102 -9.68 -3.75 22.62
C GLU A 102 -8.92 -3.04 23.75
N SER A 103 -7.59 -3.14 23.73
CA SER A 103 -6.74 -2.43 24.69
C SER A 103 -6.88 -0.90 24.57
N ALA A 104 -7.05 -0.36 23.36
CA ALA A 104 -7.31 1.06 23.16
C ALA A 104 -8.64 1.49 23.78
N ARG A 105 -9.73 0.73 23.55
CA ARG A 105 -11.04 0.98 24.16
C ARG A 105 -10.94 1.03 25.70
N ASP A 106 -10.23 0.07 26.28
CA ASP A 106 -10.15 -0.06 27.74
C ASP A 106 -9.32 1.04 28.41
N ARG A 107 -8.45 1.71 27.64
CA ARG A 107 -7.70 2.90 28.09
C ARG A 107 -8.48 4.22 28.00
N GLU A 108 -9.54 4.27 27.19
CA GLU A 108 -10.36 5.47 27.08
C GLU A 108 -11.28 5.63 28.29
N ALA A 109 -11.55 6.88 28.67
CA ALA A 109 -12.41 7.19 29.80
C ALA A 109 -13.81 6.58 29.62
N GLU A 110 -14.39 6.07 30.70
CA GLU A 110 -15.72 5.51 30.69
C GLU A 110 -16.76 6.56 30.27
N GLY A 111 -17.69 6.17 29.39
CA GLY A 111 -18.70 7.08 28.82
C GLY A 111 -18.18 8.11 27.84
N SER A 112 -16.88 8.08 27.48
CA SER A 112 -16.34 8.98 26.47
C SER A 112 -16.75 8.58 25.06
N VAL A 113 -16.86 9.58 24.15
CA VAL A 113 -17.10 9.34 22.71
C VAL A 113 -16.02 8.45 22.11
N ALA A 114 -14.79 8.57 22.56
CA ALA A 114 -13.68 7.74 22.11
C ALA A 114 -13.90 6.26 22.42
N ARG A 115 -14.29 5.95 23.67
CA ARG A 115 -14.57 4.58 24.11
C ARG A 115 -15.73 3.95 23.35
N GLU A 116 -16.83 4.69 23.20
CA GLU A 116 -18.00 4.24 22.45
C GLU A 116 -17.68 4.04 20.97
N THR A 117 -16.88 4.94 20.37
CA THR A 117 -16.42 4.79 18.99
C THR A 117 -15.64 3.48 18.81
N LEU A 118 -14.68 3.19 19.71
CA LEU A 118 -13.90 1.94 19.64
C LEU A 118 -14.78 0.70 19.84
N ALA A 119 -15.79 0.77 20.73
CA ALA A 119 -16.75 -0.31 20.91
C ALA A 119 -17.52 -0.61 19.60
N VAL A 120 -18.01 0.43 18.92
CA VAL A 120 -18.69 0.29 17.62
C VAL A 120 -17.75 -0.29 16.54
N LEU A 121 -16.47 0.12 16.50
CA LEU A 121 -15.50 -0.42 15.54
C LEU A 121 -15.22 -1.92 15.78
N LEU A 122 -15.15 -2.33 17.04
CA LEU A 122 -14.98 -3.74 17.43
C LEU A 122 -16.21 -4.58 17.07
N GLU A 123 -17.40 -4.07 17.35
CA GLU A 123 -18.66 -4.73 16.98
C GLU A 123 -18.79 -4.88 15.48
N ASN A 124 -18.50 -3.81 14.72
CA ASN A 124 -18.45 -3.85 13.25
C ASN A 124 -17.50 -4.93 12.73
N SER A 125 -16.33 -5.08 13.35
CA SER A 125 -15.35 -6.10 12.95
C SER A 125 -15.89 -7.51 13.16
N LYS A 126 -16.54 -7.78 14.29
CA LYS A 126 -17.18 -9.07 14.60
C LYS A 126 -18.33 -9.38 13.63
N LEU A 127 -19.17 -8.38 13.35
CA LEU A 127 -20.29 -8.52 12.41
C LEU A 127 -19.79 -8.79 10.98
N ALA A 128 -18.75 -8.09 10.53
CA ALA A 128 -18.16 -8.27 9.22
C ALA A 128 -17.63 -9.70 9.02
N GLU A 129 -16.93 -10.24 10.01
CA GLU A 129 -16.41 -11.60 10.01
C GLU A 129 -17.56 -12.63 10.01
N ALA A 130 -18.51 -12.50 10.94
CA ALA A 130 -19.64 -13.42 11.09
C ALA A 130 -20.52 -13.49 9.82
N THR A 131 -20.65 -12.38 9.09
CA THR A 131 -21.49 -12.30 7.88
C THR A 131 -20.68 -12.41 6.59
N SER A 132 -19.35 -12.54 6.67
CA SER A 132 -18.42 -12.51 5.53
C SER A 132 -18.65 -11.28 4.64
N ARG A 133 -18.75 -10.10 5.25
CA ARG A 133 -18.93 -8.81 4.57
C ARG A 133 -17.69 -7.93 4.76
N PRO A 134 -17.43 -6.98 3.85
CA PRO A 134 -16.32 -6.04 4.01
C PRO A 134 -16.43 -5.23 5.31
N ILE A 135 -15.32 -5.12 6.03
CA ILE A 135 -15.21 -4.37 7.29
C ILE A 135 -15.53 -2.87 7.09
N CYS A 136 -15.26 -2.32 5.92
CA CYS A 136 -15.44 -0.90 5.61
C CYS A 136 -15.99 -0.71 4.20
N GLN A 137 -16.79 0.36 3.99
CA GLN A 137 -17.25 0.76 2.66
C GLN A 137 -16.10 1.18 1.73
N ASP A 138 -15.01 1.72 2.27
CA ASP A 138 -13.75 1.86 1.53
C ASP A 138 -13.02 0.52 1.55
N THR A 139 -13.30 -0.32 0.56
CA THR A 139 -12.72 -1.67 0.49
C THR A 139 -11.22 -1.66 0.17
N GLY A 140 -10.68 -0.51 -0.20
CA GLY A 140 -9.26 -0.31 -0.45
C GLY A 140 -8.77 -0.85 -1.80
N MET A 141 -7.54 -0.51 -2.10
CA MET A 141 -6.78 -1.01 -3.24
C MET A 141 -5.92 -2.19 -2.79
N PRO A 142 -5.98 -3.36 -3.46
CA PRO A 142 -5.12 -4.48 -3.14
C PRO A 142 -3.65 -4.18 -3.46
N LEU A 143 -2.79 -4.36 -2.47
CA LEU A 143 -1.34 -4.34 -2.60
C LEU A 143 -0.81 -5.70 -2.18
N PHE A 144 -0.17 -6.39 -3.12
CA PHE A 144 0.43 -7.71 -2.94
C PHE A 144 1.95 -7.59 -2.86
N GLU A 145 2.54 -8.19 -1.84
CA GLU A 145 3.97 -8.50 -1.75
C GLU A 145 4.12 -10.03 -1.91
N VAL A 146 4.71 -10.45 -3.01
CA VAL A 146 4.81 -11.87 -3.36
C VAL A 146 6.26 -12.31 -3.39
N ALA A 147 6.60 -13.28 -2.55
CA ALA A 147 7.86 -13.99 -2.59
C ALA A 147 7.64 -15.33 -3.32
N ALA A 148 8.23 -15.46 -4.53
CA ALA A 148 8.00 -16.59 -5.42
C ALA A 148 9.27 -17.45 -5.59
N PRO A 149 9.15 -18.77 -5.78
CA PRO A 149 10.26 -19.61 -6.15
C PRO A 149 10.83 -19.20 -7.51
N ARG A 150 12.12 -19.42 -7.72
CA ARG A 150 12.76 -19.22 -9.02
C ARG A 150 12.05 -20.00 -10.12
N GLY A 151 11.85 -19.32 -11.27
CA GLY A 151 11.20 -19.91 -12.44
C GLY A 151 9.67 -19.83 -12.46
N VAL A 152 9.05 -19.35 -11.39
CA VAL A 152 7.62 -19.02 -11.43
C VAL A 152 7.43 -17.73 -12.24
N SER A 153 6.47 -17.73 -13.17
CA SER A 153 6.23 -16.60 -14.04
C SER A 153 5.66 -15.39 -13.27
N ILE A 154 6.43 -14.31 -13.18
CA ILE A 154 5.97 -13.02 -12.61
C ILE A 154 4.67 -12.57 -13.30
N ARG A 155 4.60 -12.67 -14.62
CA ARG A 155 3.41 -12.32 -15.40
C ARG A 155 2.18 -13.17 -15.04
N ALA A 156 2.37 -14.44 -14.70
CA ALA A 156 1.28 -15.30 -14.25
C ALA A 156 0.76 -14.84 -12.86
N ILE A 157 1.65 -14.44 -11.95
CA ILE A 157 1.31 -13.89 -10.64
C ILE A 157 0.52 -12.58 -10.79
N GLU A 158 1.00 -11.65 -11.60
CA GLU A 158 0.31 -10.35 -11.86
C GLU A 158 -1.08 -10.55 -12.46
N LYS A 159 -1.21 -11.44 -13.44
CA LYS A 159 -2.51 -11.77 -14.03
C LYS A 159 -3.44 -12.45 -13.03
N ALA A 160 -2.92 -13.36 -12.21
CA ALA A 160 -3.69 -14.01 -11.17
C ALA A 160 -4.19 -12.99 -10.13
N ALA A 161 -3.36 -12.05 -9.70
CA ALA A 161 -3.75 -10.99 -8.78
C ALA A 161 -4.83 -10.09 -9.38
N ALA A 162 -4.69 -9.68 -10.64
CA ALA A 162 -5.70 -8.88 -11.34
C ALA A 162 -7.01 -9.64 -11.47
N LYS A 163 -6.98 -10.92 -11.88
CA LYS A 163 -8.18 -11.75 -12.03
C LYS A 163 -8.85 -12.07 -10.70
N ALA A 164 -8.08 -12.34 -9.66
CA ALA A 164 -8.60 -12.52 -8.31
C ALA A 164 -9.30 -11.25 -7.79
N THR A 165 -8.76 -10.07 -8.11
CA THR A 165 -9.37 -8.77 -7.78
C THR A 165 -10.71 -8.59 -8.51
N GLU A 166 -10.83 -8.98 -9.79
CA GLU A 166 -12.10 -8.99 -10.51
C GLU A 166 -13.14 -9.91 -9.86
N VAL A 167 -12.72 -11.16 -9.54
CA VAL A 167 -13.59 -12.14 -8.90
C VAL A 167 -14.05 -11.66 -7.52
N ALA A 168 -13.17 -11.10 -6.73
CA ALA A 168 -13.47 -10.53 -5.42
C ALA A 168 -14.45 -9.34 -5.53
N THR A 169 -14.33 -8.53 -6.58
CA THR A 169 -15.27 -7.43 -6.87
C THR A 169 -16.65 -7.97 -7.22
N ALA A 170 -16.72 -8.96 -8.11
CA ALA A 170 -17.98 -9.60 -8.48
C ALA A 170 -18.66 -10.31 -7.29
N SER A 171 -17.87 -10.82 -6.35
CA SER A 171 -18.35 -11.47 -5.13
C SER A 171 -18.71 -10.49 -4.00
N GLY A 172 -18.54 -9.18 -4.20
CA GLY A 172 -18.89 -8.14 -3.22
C GLY A 172 -17.87 -7.93 -2.09
N TYR A 173 -16.68 -8.54 -2.16
CA TYR A 173 -15.59 -8.30 -1.20
C TYR A 173 -14.82 -7.02 -1.47
N LEU A 174 -14.83 -6.56 -2.72
CA LEU A 174 -14.29 -5.27 -3.14
C LEU A 174 -15.37 -4.47 -3.89
N ARG A 175 -15.32 -3.15 -3.77
CA ARG A 175 -16.16 -2.26 -4.57
C ARG A 175 -15.50 -1.99 -5.92
N PRO A 176 -16.28 -1.73 -6.99
CA PRO A 176 -15.76 -1.32 -8.30
C PRO A 176 -15.24 0.14 -8.22
N ASN A 177 -14.07 0.33 -7.63
CA ASN A 177 -13.52 1.65 -7.28
C ASN A 177 -12.39 2.13 -8.21
N SER A 178 -12.09 1.40 -9.30
CA SER A 178 -11.10 1.87 -10.27
C SER A 178 -11.68 2.97 -11.14
N VAL A 179 -11.06 4.16 -11.10
CA VAL A 179 -11.48 5.35 -11.85
C VAL A 179 -10.35 5.75 -12.80
N ASP A 180 -10.70 5.97 -14.07
CA ASP A 180 -9.79 6.58 -15.04
C ASP A 180 -9.56 8.05 -14.67
N THR A 181 -8.31 8.41 -14.38
CA THR A 181 -7.96 9.73 -13.85
C THR A 181 -8.13 10.86 -14.86
N LEU A 182 -8.14 10.58 -16.15
CA LEU A 182 -8.30 11.61 -17.19
C LEU A 182 -9.76 11.90 -17.45
N SER A 183 -10.59 10.86 -17.58
CA SER A 183 -12.01 11.01 -17.88
C SER A 183 -12.91 11.12 -16.66
N GLY A 184 -12.40 10.77 -15.46
CA GLY A 184 -13.19 10.67 -14.23
C GLY A 184 -14.20 9.52 -14.24
N LYS A 185 -14.18 8.64 -15.26
CA LYS A 185 -15.13 7.53 -15.38
C LYS A 185 -14.67 6.35 -14.53
N ASN A 186 -15.62 5.79 -13.76
CA ASN A 186 -15.43 4.53 -13.08
C ASN A 186 -15.41 3.38 -14.09
N THR A 187 -14.46 2.46 -13.97
CA THR A 187 -14.34 1.30 -14.87
C THR A 187 -15.42 0.24 -14.67
N GLY A 188 -16.18 0.31 -13.57
CA GLY A 188 -17.14 -0.72 -13.15
C GLY A 188 -16.46 -1.92 -12.48
N ASN A 189 -15.16 -1.83 -12.17
CA ASN A 189 -14.40 -2.90 -11.52
C ASN A 189 -13.37 -2.33 -10.52
N ALA A 190 -12.73 -3.20 -9.71
CA ALA A 190 -11.62 -2.80 -8.86
C ALA A 190 -10.25 -2.81 -9.60
N PRO A 191 -9.92 -3.76 -10.49
CA PRO A 191 -8.70 -3.65 -11.28
C PRO A 191 -8.77 -2.53 -12.32
N GLY A 192 -7.61 -1.94 -12.59
CA GLY A 192 -7.43 -0.90 -13.59
C GLY A 192 -5.94 -0.76 -13.95
N ARG A 193 -5.59 0.24 -14.75
CA ARG A 193 -4.17 0.48 -15.08
C ARG A 193 -3.39 0.82 -13.81
N GLY A 194 -2.43 -0.04 -13.41
CA GLY A 194 -1.66 0.11 -12.17
C GLY A 194 -2.35 -0.41 -10.92
N MET A 195 -3.49 -1.10 -11.06
CA MET A 195 -4.23 -1.73 -9.95
C MET A 195 -4.67 -3.16 -10.32
N PRO A 196 -4.48 -4.16 -9.41
CA PRO A 196 -3.81 -4.08 -8.11
C PRO A 196 -2.33 -3.74 -8.21
N ILE A 197 -1.71 -3.29 -7.12
CA ILE A 197 -0.25 -3.18 -7.01
C ILE A 197 0.29 -4.56 -6.67
N VAL A 198 1.30 -5.02 -7.41
CA VAL A 198 1.92 -6.33 -7.20
C VAL A 198 3.44 -6.18 -7.25
N HIS A 199 4.09 -6.45 -6.12
CA HIS A 199 5.53 -6.54 -6.04
C HIS A 199 5.93 -8.01 -5.94
N VAL A 200 6.83 -8.46 -6.81
CA VAL A 200 7.29 -9.86 -6.83
C VAL A 200 8.78 -9.91 -6.59
N HIS A 201 9.18 -10.75 -5.63
CA HIS A 201 10.58 -11.01 -5.29
C HIS A 201 10.85 -12.51 -5.43
N GLU A 202 11.92 -12.86 -6.15
CA GLU A 202 12.35 -14.26 -6.24
C GLU A 202 13.15 -14.67 -5.00
N HIS A 203 12.98 -15.94 -4.59
CA HIS A 203 13.76 -16.55 -3.53
C HIS A 203 14.10 -18.03 -3.82
N ALA A 204 15.01 -18.60 -3.03
CA ALA A 204 15.49 -19.97 -3.21
C ALA A 204 14.57 -21.05 -2.61
N ARG A 205 13.55 -20.70 -1.82
CA ARG A 205 12.62 -21.66 -1.22
C ARG A 205 11.66 -22.21 -2.28
N ALA A 206 11.11 -23.40 -2.06
CA ALA A 206 10.24 -24.06 -3.02
C ALA A 206 8.76 -23.61 -2.98
N GLY A 207 8.32 -22.98 -1.91
CA GLY A 207 6.94 -22.47 -1.76
C GLY A 207 6.80 -21.04 -2.19
N LEU A 208 5.57 -20.59 -2.50
CA LEU A 208 5.22 -19.20 -2.74
C LEU A 208 4.58 -18.62 -1.48
N ARG A 209 4.98 -17.40 -1.10
CA ARG A 209 4.29 -16.61 -0.08
C ARG A 209 3.72 -15.34 -0.71
N ALA A 210 2.46 -15.04 -0.40
CA ALA A 210 1.87 -13.77 -0.75
C ALA A 210 1.30 -13.10 0.50
N ASP A 211 1.71 -11.87 0.74
CA ASP A 211 1.15 -10.98 1.74
C ASP A 211 0.28 -9.94 1.03
N LEU A 212 -0.90 -9.66 1.57
CA LEU A 212 -1.87 -8.71 1.02
C LEU A 212 -2.28 -7.69 2.06
N ILE A 213 -2.34 -6.44 1.65
CA ILE A 213 -3.01 -5.36 2.39
C ILE A 213 -4.03 -4.67 1.47
N LEU A 214 -5.22 -4.38 2.01
CA LEU A 214 -6.24 -3.58 1.32
C LEU A 214 -6.16 -2.15 1.82
N LYS A 215 -5.44 -1.30 1.08
CA LYS A 215 -5.13 0.08 1.46
C LYS A 215 -6.25 1.03 1.04
N GLY A 216 -6.96 1.61 2.00
CA GLY A 216 -8.05 2.53 1.74
C GLY A 216 -7.60 3.87 1.16
N GLY A 217 -8.44 4.51 0.33
CA GLY A 217 -8.16 5.81 -0.28
C GLY A 217 -8.04 6.93 0.74
N GLY A 218 -8.87 6.93 1.79
CA GLY A 218 -8.79 7.91 2.88
C GLY A 218 -7.43 7.91 3.57
N CYS A 219 -6.94 6.74 3.93
CA CYS A 219 -5.63 6.63 4.56
C CYS A 219 -4.45 6.78 3.57
N GLU A 220 -4.66 6.60 2.27
CA GLU A 220 -3.64 6.96 1.26
C GLU A 220 -3.49 8.49 1.14
N ASN A 221 -4.59 9.24 1.22
CA ASN A 221 -4.60 10.70 1.13
C ASN A 221 -3.85 11.41 2.27
N VAL A 222 -3.74 10.79 3.44
CA VAL A 222 -3.02 11.36 4.59
C VAL A 222 -1.58 10.86 4.71
N GLY A 223 -1.11 10.06 3.75
CA GLY A 223 0.30 9.73 3.60
C GLY A 223 1.10 10.98 3.28
N ALA A 224 2.34 11.05 3.77
CA ALA A 224 3.21 12.22 3.61
C ALA A 224 4.63 11.83 3.20
N GLN A 225 5.33 12.75 2.56
CA GLN A 225 6.75 12.58 2.25
C GLN A 225 7.50 13.89 2.41
N TYR A 226 8.49 13.90 3.26
CA TYR A 226 9.31 15.06 3.60
C TYR A 226 10.70 14.96 3.00
N SER A 227 11.33 16.13 2.81
CA SER A 227 12.76 16.24 2.50
C SER A 227 13.45 16.93 3.68
N LEU A 228 14.53 16.36 4.19
CA LEU A 228 15.32 16.96 5.24
C LEU A 228 16.60 17.63 4.68
N PRO A 229 17.05 18.75 5.23
CA PRO A 229 16.47 19.44 6.39
C PRO A 229 15.16 20.18 6.02
N SER A 230 14.29 20.39 7.02
CA SER A 230 13.12 21.25 6.93
C SER A 230 13.24 22.36 7.99
N THR A 231 13.47 23.58 7.55
CA THR A 231 13.52 24.75 8.46
C THR A 231 12.18 25.07 9.09
N GLU A 232 11.10 24.81 8.39
CA GLU A 232 9.73 25.01 8.88
C GLU A 232 9.42 24.14 10.11
N LEU A 233 9.89 22.88 10.10
CA LEU A 233 9.71 21.95 11.21
C LEU A 233 10.89 21.94 12.19
N GLY A 234 11.95 22.71 11.93
CA GLY A 234 13.19 22.66 12.68
C GLY A 234 13.81 21.25 12.66
N ALA A 235 13.66 20.54 11.54
CA ALA A 235 14.06 19.14 11.38
C ALA A 235 15.35 19.05 10.57
N ASP A 236 16.40 18.53 11.17
CA ASP A 236 17.70 18.29 10.54
C ASP A 236 17.78 16.89 9.90
N ARG A 237 18.94 16.56 9.30
CA ARG A 237 19.17 15.25 8.64
C ARG A 237 19.61 14.19 9.66
N ASP A 238 18.82 13.98 10.69
CA ASP A 238 19.05 13.04 11.78
C ASP A 238 17.74 12.35 12.20
N LEU A 239 17.81 11.48 13.20
CA LEU A 239 16.66 10.74 13.70
C LEU A 239 15.64 11.66 14.40
N GLU A 240 16.08 12.74 15.05
CA GLU A 240 15.18 13.70 15.67
C GLU A 240 14.40 14.50 14.62
N GLY A 241 15.03 14.88 13.50
CA GLY A 241 14.35 15.46 12.36
C GLY A 241 13.32 14.51 11.73
N VAL A 242 13.65 13.22 11.64
CA VAL A 242 12.69 12.19 11.21
C VAL A 242 11.48 12.15 12.15
N LYS A 243 11.70 12.10 13.47
CA LYS A 243 10.61 12.06 14.45
C LYS A 243 9.70 13.29 14.34
N ARG A 244 10.26 14.49 14.17
CA ARG A 244 9.50 15.73 13.97
C ARG A 244 8.59 15.66 12.74
N THR A 245 9.10 15.17 11.60
CA THR A 245 8.29 15.04 10.38
C THR A 245 7.20 13.97 10.51
N VAL A 246 7.45 12.87 11.23
CA VAL A 246 6.43 11.85 11.49
C VAL A 246 5.32 12.40 12.38
N LEU A 247 5.65 13.14 13.43
CA LEU A 247 4.66 13.79 14.31
C LEU A 247 3.84 14.84 13.55
N ASP A 248 4.49 15.63 12.67
CA ASP A 248 3.77 16.56 11.80
C ASP A 248 2.81 15.83 10.87
N ALA A 249 3.22 14.71 10.25
CA ALA A 249 2.33 13.90 9.41
C ALA A 249 1.08 13.42 10.17
N VAL A 250 1.22 12.98 11.42
CA VAL A 250 0.09 12.58 12.27
C VAL A 250 -0.78 13.79 12.61
N PHE A 251 -0.18 14.91 12.96
CA PHE A 251 -0.90 16.15 13.25
C PHE A 251 -1.70 16.64 12.04
N GLN A 252 -1.14 16.61 10.84
CA GLN A 252 -1.83 17.02 9.61
C GLN A 252 -2.94 16.02 9.20
N ALA A 253 -2.75 14.74 9.48
CA ALA A 253 -3.75 13.71 9.20
C ALA A 253 -5.03 13.92 10.02
N GLN A 254 -4.91 14.35 11.28
CA GLN A 254 -6.06 14.50 12.17
C GLN A 254 -6.97 13.24 12.12
N GLY A 255 -8.28 13.40 12.21
CA GLY A 255 -9.26 12.31 12.03
C GLY A 255 -9.45 11.81 10.58
N LYS A 256 -8.87 12.50 9.58
CA LYS A 256 -9.08 12.19 8.14
C LYS A 256 -8.56 10.81 7.73
N GLY A 257 -7.58 10.27 8.46
CA GLY A 257 -7.04 8.92 8.26
C GLY A 257 -7.88 7.82 8.90
N CYS A 258 -9.03 8.13 9.51
CA CYS A 258 -9.85 7.19 10.29
C CYS A 258 -9.04 6.54 11.43
N ALA A 259 -8.58 7.37 12.37
CA ALA A 259 -7.84 6.93 13.56
C ALA A 259 -8.70 5.96 14.43
N PRO A 260 -8.06 5.09 15.26
CA PRO A 260 -6.64 5.02 15.49
C PRO A 260 -5.90 4.32 14.35
N GLY A 261 -4.78 4.91 13.93
CA GLY A 261 -4.03 4.45 12.77
C GLY A 261 -2.82 3.59 13.09
N ILE A 262 -2.20 3.06 12.03
CA ILE A 262 -0.87 2.44 12.07
C ILE A 262 0.00 3.16 11.04
N LEU A 263 1.21 3.54 11.43
CA LEU A 263 2.17 4.15 10.52
C LEU A 263 3.20 3.14 10.05
N GLY A 264 3.46 3.16 8.74
CA GLY A 264 4.68 2.65 8.16
C GLY A 264 5.58 3.83 7.78
N VAL A 265 6.81 3.83 8.25
CA VAL A 265 7.76 4.92 8.03
C VAL A 265 9.03 4.38 7.39
N CYS A 266 9.54 5.07 6.39
CA CYS A 266 10.87 4.80 5.86
C CYS A 266 11.68 6.09 5.79
N MET A 267 12.91 6.05 6.32
CA MET A 267 13.88 7.11 6.14
C MET A 267 14.96 6.70 5.15
N GLY A 268 15.35 7.63 4.26
CA GLY A 268 16.30 7.37 3.17
C GLY A 268 15.63 6.90 1.88
N GLY A 269 16.40 6.20 1.03
CA GLY A 269 15.99 5.83 -0.32
C GLY A 269 15.81 7.03 -1.25
N ASP A 270 15.17 6.78 -2.39
CA ASP A 270 14.57 7.82 -3.21
C ASP A 270 13.08 7.99 -2.87
N ARG A 271 12.38 8.90 -3.57
CA ARG A 271 10.96 9.15 -3.27
C ARG A 271 10.07 7.94 -3.54
N ALA A 272 10.37 7.13 -4.52
CA ALA A 272 9.58 5.97 -4.89
C ALA A 272 9.86 4.78 -3.97
N SER A 273 11.14 4.41 -3.81
CA SER A 273 11.57 3.29 -2.95
C SER A 273 11.26 3.54 -1.47
N GLY A 274 11.43 4.78 -0.99
CA GLY A 274 11.08 5.16 0.38
C GLY A 274 9.58 4.99 0.66
N MET A 275 8.70 5.40 -0.25
CA MET A 275 7.25 5.23 -0.06
C MET A 275 6.82 3.76 -0.18
N ALA A 276 7.41 3.00 -1.11
CA ALA A 276 7.15 1.56 -1.22
C ALA A 276 7.57 0.83 0.06
N GLU A 277 8.74 1.16 0.62
CA GLU A 277 9.22 0.57 1.87
C GLU A 277 8.37 0.98 3.08
N ALA A 278 7.92 2.24 3.16
CA ALA A 278 6.99 2.68 4.19
C ALA A 278 5.68 1.88 4.15
N LYS A 279 5.15 1.59 2.96
CA LYS A 279 3.97 0.71 2.80
C LYS A 279 4.27 -0.73 3.23
N ARG A 280 5.48 -1.23 2.95
CA ARG A 280 5.90 -2.58 3.37
C ARG A 280 5.93 -2.72 4.90
N GLN A 281 6.27 -1.66 5.64
CA GLN A 281 6.25 -1.68 7.11
C GLN A 281 4.84 -1.92 7.68
N LEU A 282 3.76 -1.63 6.94
CA LEU A 282 2.39 -1.89 7.36
C LEU A 282 2.01 -3.38 7.41
N PHE A 283 2.83 -4.27 6.82
CA PHE A 283 2.65 -5.73 6.92
C PHE A 283 3.17 -6.31 8.24
N ARG A 284 4.03 -5.58 8.96
CA ARG A 284 4.56 -6.02 10.25
C ARG A 284 3.44 -6.12 11.29
N LYS A 285 3.55 -7.11 12.19
CA LYS A 285 2.63 -7.25 13.33
C LYS A 285 2.83 -6.12 14.32
N LEU A 286 1.77 -5.70 15.01
CA LEU A 286 1.85 -4.63 15.99
C LEU A 286 2.80 -4.97 17.15
N GLY A 287 2.79 -6.22 17.60
CA GLY A 287 3.65 -6.69 18.68
C GLY A 287 5.08 -7.00 18.30
N ASP A 288 5.47 -6.88 17.01
CA ASP A 288 6.88 -7.11 16.65
C ASP A 288 7.75 -5.90 17.03
N ARG A 289 9.00 -6.19 17.38
CA ARG A 289 10.00 -5.18 17.71
C ARG A 289 11.05 -5.12 16.61
N HIS A 290 11.44 -3.91 16.22
CA HIS A 290 12.48 -3.73 15.21
C HIS A 290 13.83 -4.32 15.72
N PRO A 291 14.58 -5.07 14.88
CA PRO A 291 15.87 -5.65 15.29
C PRO A 291 16.95 -4.60 15.57
N GLU A 292 16.89 -3.43 14.93
CA GLU A 292 17.76 -2.29 15.21
C GLU A 292 17.25 -1.53 16.45
N PRO A 293 18.01 -1.48 17.56
CA PRO A 293 17.53 -0.91 18.82
C PRO A 293 17.11 0.57 18.73
N SER A 294 17.81 1.37 17.91
CA SER A 294 17.51 2.79 17.74
C SER A 294 16.17 3.00 17.04
N LEU A 295 15.81 2.15 16.08
CA LEU A 295 14.52 2.19 15.42
C LEU A 295 13.41 1.64 16.31
N ALA A 296 13.68 0.59 17.09
CA ALA A 296 12.72 0.09 18.08
C ALA A 296 12.34 1.17 19.10
N ALA A 297 13.33 1.88 19.63
CA ALA A 297 13.09 2.99 20.56
C ALA A 297 12.32 4.14 19.90
N ALA A 298 12.64 4.46 18.63
CA ALA A 298 11.92 5.49 17.89
C ALA A 298 10.46 5.09 17.58
N GLU A 299 10.18 3.83 17.28
CA GLU A 299 8.81 3.30 17.11
C GLU A 299 7.97 3.50 18.38
N GLU A 300 8.53 3.17 19.55
CA GLU A 300 7.89 3.31 20.86
C GLU A 300 7.65 4.80 21.21
N GLU A 301 8.67 5.63 21.07
CA GLU A 301 8.59 7.07 21.35
C GLU A 301 7.58 7.79 20.45
N LEU A 302 7.59 7.47 19.14
CA LEU A 302 6.66 8.06 18.19
C LEU A 302 5.23 7.65 18.45
N LEU A 303 4.98 6.41 18.87
CA LEU A 303 3.66 5.94 19.25
C LEU A 303 3.15 6.72 20.47
N GLU A 304 3.97 6.86 21.51
CA GLU A 304 3.63 7.62 22.71
C GLU A 304 3.31 9.09 22.38
N LYS A 305 4.25 9.79 21.72
CA LYS A 305 4.07 11.20 21.35
C LYS A 305 2.90 11.45 20.43
N SER A 306 2.63 10.55 19.48
CA SER A 306 1.46 10.65 18.61
C SER A 306 0.15 10.52 19.37
N ASN A 307 0.10 9.68 20.39
CA ASN A 307 -1.07 9.53 21.24
C ASN A 307 -1.31 10.76 22.14
N LEU A 308 -0.24 11.45 22.56
CA LEU A 308 -0.34 12.72 23.29
C LEU A 308 -0.95 13.86 22.44
N LEU A 309 -1.01 13.74 21.09
CA LEU A 309 -1.71 14.72 20.26
C LEU A 309 -3.23 14.75 20.50
N GLY A 310 -3.79 13.71 21.12
CA GLY A 310 -5.19 13.68 21.52
C GLY A 310 -6.20 13.70 20.37
N VAL A 311 -5.80 13.32 19.14
CA VAL A 311 -6.71 13.25 17.97
C VAL A 311 -7.82 12.23 18.23
N GLY A 312 -7.45 11.08 18.79
CA GLY A 312 -8.38 10.05 19.21
C GLY A 312 -9.10 9.30 18.09
N PRO A 313 -9.92 8.30 18.45
CA PRO A 313 -10.69 7.52 17.48
C PRO A 313 -11.56 8.40 16.59
N MET A 314 -11.46 8.22 15.29
CA MET A 314 -12.15 8.98 14.23
C MET A 314 -11.98 10.51 14.31
N GLY A 315 -11.02 11.00 15.11
CA GLY A 315 -10.80 12.43 15.32
C GLY A 315 -11.72 13.08 16.34
N TYR A 316 -12.37 12.29 17.17
CA TYR A 316 -13.31 12.79 18.21
C TYR A 316 -12.64 13.13 19.55
N GLY A 317 -11.31 13.14 19.57
CA GLY A 317 -10.54 13.24 20.82
C GLY A 317 -10.37 11.89 21.47
N GLY A 318 -9.46 11.79 22.45
CA GLY A 318 -9.18 10.59 23.18
C GLY A 318 -7.70 10.29 23.33
N ALA A 319 -7.38 9.24 24.08
CA ALA A 319 -6.01 8.85 24.39
C ALA A 319 -5.33 8.07 23.26
N THR A 320 -6.09 7.52 22.30
CA THR A 320 -5.56 6.63 21.27
C THR A 320 -5.69 7.21 19.86
N THR A 321 -4.65 7.82 19.36
CA THR A 321 -4.53 8.33 17.98
C THR A 321 -3.94 7.28 17.04
N LEU A 322 -2.94 6.51 17.51
CA LEU A 322 -2.29 5.43 16.77
C LEU A 322 -2.30 4.13 17.59
N LEU A 323 -2.35 3.00 16.87
CA LEU A 323 -2.16 1.64 17.41
C LEU A 323 -0.70 1.20 17.31
N GLY A 324 0.07 1.74 16.38
CA GLY A 324 1.47 1.39 16.21
C GLY A 324 2.19 2.25 15.20
N VAL A 325 3.51 2.26 15.31
CA VAL A 325 4.46 2.85 14.35
C VAL A 325 5.47 1.76 14.00
N LYS A 326 5.73 1.57 12.71
CA LYS A 326 6.72 0.62 12.20
C LYS A 326 7.67 1.34 11.26
N MET A 327 8.95 1.28 11.55
CA MET A 327 9.99 2.04 10.86
C MET A 327 10.93 1.14 10.08
N SER A 328 11.54 1.69 9.04
CA SER A 328 12.71 1.12 8.38
C SER A 328 13.61 2.21 7.82
N ASN A 329 14.79 1.82 7.35
CA ASN A 329 15.74 2.73 6.73
C ASN A 329 16.32 2.13 5.45
N LEU A 330 16.59 3.00 4.49
CA LEU A 330 17.28 2.69 3.24
C LEU A 330 18.53 3.57 3.10
N ALA A 331 19.53 3.07 2.39
CA ALA A 331 20.67 3.89 2.00
C ALA A 331 20.21 5.12 1.20
N ARG A 332 20.91 6.24 1.33
CA ARG A 332 20.60 7.50 0.64
C ARG A 332 21.86 8.15 0.08
N LEU A 333 21.66 9.06 -0.85
CA LEU A 333 22.74 9.96 -1.28
C LEU A 333 22.97 11.04 -0.21
N PRO A 334 24.23 11.55 -0.06
CA PRO A 334 24.52 12.58 0.93
C PRO A 334 23.63 13.83 0.83
N ALA A 335 23.31 14.24 -0.40
CA ALA A 335 22.50 15.45 -0.66
C ALA A 335 20.99 15.27 -0.46
N SER A 336 20.48 14.03 -0.43
CA SER A 336 19.06 13.75 -0.28
C SER A 336 18.77 13.01 1.03
N TYR A 337 17.69 13.39 1.71
CA TYR A 337 17.20 12.66 2.87
C TYR A 337 15.67 12.77 2.87
N PHE A 338 15.02 11.69 2.44
CA PHE A 338 13.57 11.63 2.43
C PHE A 338 13.05 10.87 3.65
N VAL A 339 11.90 11.30 4.15
CA VAL A 339 11.12 10.58 5.16
C VAL A 339 9.76 10.32 4.53
N SER A 340 9.42 9.06 4.34
CA SER A 340 8.14 8.62 3.78
C SER A 340 7.27 8.06 4.88
N VAL A 341 6.03 8.54 4.98
CA VAL A 341 5.05 8.13 5.97
C VAL A 341 3.82 7.60 5.26
N SER A 342 3.54 6.31 5.41
CA SER A 342 2.32 5.66 4.94
C SER A 342 1.40 5.42 6.12
N TYR A 343 0.18 5.94 6.05
CA TYR A 343 -0.83 5.80 7.09
C TYR A 343 -1.79 4.66 6.76
N MET A 344 -2.13 3.80 7.72
CA MET A 344 -3.20 2.83 7.63
C MET A 344 -4.22 3.09 8.72
N CYS A 345 -5.52 3.05 8.38
CA CYS A 345 -6.61 3.33 9.33
C CYS A 345 -6.83 2.18 10.32
N TRP A 346 -7.74 2.36 11.27
CA TRP A 346 -8.17 1.34 12.22
C TRP A 346 -8.55 0.01 11.55
N ALA A 347 -9.19 0.07 10.36
CA ALA A 347 -9.55 -1.09 9.56
C ALA A 347 -8.33 -1.63 8.80
N THR A 348 -7.34 -2.12 9.55
CA THR A 348 -6.12 -2.69 8.99
C THR A 348 -6.41 -4.08 8.43
N ARG A 349 -6.61 -4.15 7.13
CA ARG A 349 -7.04 -5.34 6.38
C ARG A 349 -5.82 -5.97 5.72
N ARG A 350 -5.13 -6.86 6.45
CA ARG A 350 -4.00 -7.63 5.92
C ARG A 350 -4.20 -9.13 6.15
N ALA A 351 -3.68 -9.92 5.23
CA ALA A 351 -3.63 -11.37 5.35
C ALA A 351 -2.44 -11.91 4.56
N SER A 352 -2.03 -13.12 4.85
CA SER A 352 -0.96 -13.82 4.13
C SER A 352 -1.38 -15.23 3.74
N VAL A 353 -0.72 -15.79 2.71
CA VAL A 353 -0.86 -17.16 2.30
C VAL A 353 0.51 -17.75 1.94
N GLU A 354 0.75 -18.96 2.39
CA GLU A 354 1.87 -19.79 1.94
C GLU A 354 1.35 -20.95 1.11
N VAL A 355 1.86 -21.08 -0.12
CA VAL A 355 1.52 -22.17 -1.05
C VAL A 355 2.70 -23.09 -1.22
N SER A 356 2.54 -24.33 -0.80
CA SER A 356 3.58 -25.35 -0.95
C SER A 356 3.70 -25.85 -2.40
N PRO A 357 4.80 -26.52 -2.76
CA PRO A 357 4.95 -27.18 -4.07
C PRO A 357 3.91 -28.29 -4.33
N SER A 358 3.26 -28.79 -3.29
CA SER A 358 2.15 -29.74 -3.42
C SER A 358 0.80 -29.10 -3.73
N GLY A 359 0.73 -27.75 -3.69
CA GLY A 359 -0.49 -26.97 -3.88
C GLY A 359 -1.31 -26.74 -2.60
N LYS A 360 -0.79 -27.15 -1.43
CA LYS A 360 -1.44 -26.84 -0.15
C LYS A 360 -1.26 -25.37 0.16
N ALA A 361 -2.37 -24.64 0.33
CA ALA A 361 -2.40 -23.24 0.77
C ALA A 361 -2.69 -23.14 2.27
N VAL A 362 -1.89 -22.38 3.00
CA VAL A 362 -2.06 -22.08 4.43
C VAL A 362 -2.18 -20.57 4.57
N TYR A 363 -3.33 -20.12 5.09
CA TYR A 363 -3.62 -18.71 5.29
C TYR A 363 -3.38 -18.28 6.73
N ALA A 364 -2.90 -17.03 6.92
CA ALA A 364 -2.75 -16.37 8.22
C ALA A 364 -3.14 -14.88 8.13
N GLN A 365 -3.45 -14.30 9.30
CA GLN A 365 -3.69 -12.88 9.49
C GLN A 365 -2.83 -12.32 10.62
#